data_428afd162fe4eadd9bb2a89fb312bc3d
#
_entry.id   428afd162fe4eadd9bb2a89fb312bc3d
#
_cell.length_a   1.000
_cell.length_b   1.000
_cell.length_c   1.000
_cell.angle_alpha   90.00
_cell.angle_beta   90.00
_cell.angle_gamma   90.00
#
_symmetry.space_group_name_H-M   'P 1'
#
loop_
_entity.id
_entity.type
_entity.pdbx_description
1 polymer ?
#
loop_
_entity_poly.entity_id
_entity_poly.type
_entity_poly.pdbx_seq_one_letter_code
_entity_poly.pdbx_strand_id
1 'polypeptide(L)'
;TLQLNNIPDWNLSSNRKSLIRVLNFLEENYIIILNERQTIKFEDDINAEALYETTGLANYLIPVFDTDINNFNQATDFLKYEEENINFQDMRRYKVYRHLLYTPAAHKTDLTNLEEDYLKKMHKVIENEIKENIDMEVEITKNLSLIYAPENTIQKEYFPNTKKISDIVLLLNQEIINFAKVNNITLEEDESFKISQKDFKKIIERLRQNKKEYFSKNILDLSFEKYYQEILNVLLNFNFIKENIEEVIILPTIYRFLGKTAKIKE
;
A
#
# COMPACT_ATOMS: atom_id res chain seq x y z
N THR A 1 29.36 -13.32 8.05
CA THR A 1 28.60 -14.05 9.08
C THR A 1 27.73 -13.02 9.81
N LEU A 2 26.46 -12.89 9.42
CA LEU A 2 25.48 -12.11 10.13
C LEU A 2 25.28 -12.76 11.51
N GLN A 3 25.82 -12.16 12.55
CA GLN A 3 25.45 -12.49 13.92
C GLN A 3 24.09 -11.86 14.18
N LEU A 4 23.02 -12.61 13.89
CA LEU A 4 21.67 -12.23 14.31
C LEU A 4 21.61 -12.31 15.83
N ASN A 5 21.45 -11.17 16.50
CA ASN A 5 21.29 -11.10 17.95
C ASN A 5 20.03 -11.82 18.45
N ASN A 6 19.09 -12.16 17.56
CA ASN A 6 17.90 -12.96 17.83
C ASN A 6 17.70 -13.97 16.69
N ILE A 7 18.20 -15.19 16.88
CA ILE A 7 17.90 -16.28 15.94
C ILE A 7 16.43 -16.68 16.13
N PRO A 8 15.59 -16.62 15.08
CA PRO A 8 14.21 -17.05 15.17
C PRO A 8 14.12 -18.51 15.61
N ASP A 9 13.15 -18.83 16.46
CA ASP A 9 12.83 -20.23 16.77
C ASP A 9 12.19 -20.89 15.53
N TRP A 10 12.97 -21.71 14.84
CA TRP A 10 12.53 -22.40 13.61
C TRP A 10 11.54 -23.54 13.88
N ASN A 11 11.32 -23.95 15.12
CA ASN A 11 10.25 -24.90 15.47
C ASN A 11 8.87 -24.25 15.27
N LEU A 12 8.78 -22.91 15.34
CA LEU A 12 7.56 -22.19 15.10
C LEU A 12 7.28 -22.07 13.57
N SER A 13 6.20 -22.67 13.10
CA SER A 13 5.76 -22.60 11.70
C SER A 13 5.58 -21.15 11.21
N SER A 14 5.17 -20.22 12.08
CA SER A 14 5.04 -18.80 11.76
C SER A 14 6.37 -18.19 11.31
N ASN A 15 7.47 -18.53 11.96
CA ASN A 15 8.80 -18.03 11.61
C ASN A 15 9.28 -18.61 10.27
N ARG A 16 9.02 -19.90 10.03
CA ARG A 16 9.33 -20.53 8.74
C ARG A 16 8.54 -19.90 7.59
N LYS A 17 7.25 -19.65 7.79
CA LYS A 17 6.40 -18.93 6.81
C LYS A 17 6.92 -17.53 6.52
N SER A 18 7.37 -16.82 7.54
CA SER A 18 7.94 -15.49 7.38
C SER A 18 9.23 -15.51 6.55
N LEU A 19 10.12 -16.48 6.80
CA LEU A 19 11.33 -16.65 5.98
C LEU A 19 11.00 -16.95 4.52
N ILE A 20 10.06 -17.86 4.26
CA ILE A 20 9.62 -18.18 2.91
C ILE A 20 9.09 -16.92 2.19
N ARG A 21 8.30 -16.09 2.88
CA ARG A 21 7.81 -14.82 2.31
C ARG A 21 8.96 -13.86 1.97
N VAL A 22 9.97 -13.76 2.84
CA VAL A 22 11.16 -12.94 2.57
C VAL A 22 11.92 -13.46 1.35
N LEU A 23 12.16 -14.76 1.26
CA LEU A 23 12.86 -15.35 0.12
C LEU A 23 12.08 -15.14 -1.19
N ASN A 24 10.76 -15.34 -1.17
CA ASN A 24 9.91 -15.07 -2.33
C ASN A 24 9.95 -13.59 -2.73
N PHE A 25 9.92 -12.68 -1.75
CA PHE A 25 10.06 -11.24 -2.02
C PHE A 25 11.40 -10.89 -2.67
N LEU A 26 12.50 -11.47 -2.18
CA LEU A 26 13.83 -11.26 -2.74
C LEU A 26 13.95 -11.81 -4.18
N GLU A 27 13.38 -12.99 -4.43
CA GLU A 27 13.33 -13.60 -5.76
C GLU A 27 12.47 -12.76 -6.72
N GLU A 28 11.30 -12.36 -6.28
CA GLU A 28 10.39 -11.53 -7.06
C GLU A 28 10.96 -10.18 -7.46
N ASN A 29 11.87 -9.63 -6.64
CA ASN A 29 12.58 -8.38 -6.92
C ASN A 29 13.96 -8.61 -7.55
N TYR A 30 14.25 -9.81 -8.04
CA TYR A 30 15.51 -10.15 -8.71
C TYR A 30 16.77 -9.91 -7.86
N ILE A 31 16.63 -9.93 -6.54
CA ILE A 31 17.78 -9.79 -5.61
C ILE A 31 18.51 -11.12 -5.47
N ILE A 32 17.73 -12.22 -5.45
CA ILE A 32 18.25 -13.60 -5.46
C ILE A 32 17.57 -14.41 -6.57
N ILE A 33 18.17 -15.53 -6.93
CA ILE A 33 17.62 -16.58 -7.79
C ILE A 33 17.54 -17.84 -6.95
N LEU A 34 16.35 -18.42 -6.83
CA LEU A 34 16.14 -19.72 -6.18
C LEU A 34 16.30 -20.83 -7.20
N ASN A 35 17.42 -21.58 -7.12
CA ASN A 35 17.73 -22.64 -8.09
C ASN A 35 16.92 -23.92 -7.84
N GLU A 36 16.49 -24.15 -6.60
CA GLU A 36 15.60 -25.25 -6.27
C GLU A 36 14.40 -24.71 -5.47
N ARG A 37 13.19 -24.93 -6.00
CA ARG A 37 11.92 -24.51 -5.37
C ARG A 37 11.52 -25.39 -4.18
N GLN A 38 12.47 -25.82 -3.37
CA GLN A 38 12.20 -26.57 -2.14
C GLN A 38 11.87 -25.68 -0.94
N THR A 39 11.93 -24.37 -1.08
CA THR A 39 11.60 -23.40 -0.02
C THR A 39 10.23 -23.63 0.60
N ILE A 40 9.24 -24.05 -0.18
CA ILE A 40 7.88 -24.35 0.32
C ILE A 40 7.92 -25.54 1.29
N LYS A 41 8.81 -26.50 1.09
CA LYS A 41 8.94 -27.65 2.00
C LYS A 41 9.41 -27.27 3.40
N PHE A 42 10.13 -26.14 3.54
CA PHE A 42 10.58 -25.64 4.84
C PHE A 42 9.42 -25.26 5.77
N GLU A 43 8.20 -25.05 5.24
CA GLU A 43 7.03 -24.85 6.09
C GLU A 43 6.76 -26.05 7.00
N ASP A 44 6.91 -27.26 6.46
CA ASP A 44 6.60 -28.52 7.14
C ASP A 44 7.84 -29.27 7.63
N ASP A 45 8.98 -29.12 6.95
CA ASP A 45 10.24 -29.80 7.25
C ASP A 45 11.35 -28.78 7.57
N ILE A 46 11.77 -28.75 8.84
CA ILE A 46 12.82 -27.85 9.35
C ILE A 46 14.20 -28.13 8.73
N ASN A 47 14.41 -29.35 8.20
CA ASN A 47 15.66 -29.76 7.57
C ASN A 47 15.66 -29.55 6.05
N ALA A 48 14.62 -28.95 5.49
CA ALA A 48 14.59 -28.65 4.06
C ALA A 48 15.68 -27.63 3.70
N GLU A 49 16.45 -27.94 2.67
CA GLU A 49 17.50 -27.09 2.15
C GLU A 49 17.00 -26.31 0.92
N ALA A 50 17.49 -25.10 0.75
CA ALA A 50 17.26 -24.29 -0.43
C ALA A 50 18.58 -23.73 -0.97
N LEU A 51 18.79 -23.88 -2.27
CA LEU A 51 19.93 -23.29 -2.96
C LEU A 51 19.52 -21.98 -3.62
N TYR A 52 20.22 -20.91 -3.31
CA TYR A 52 20.01 -19.60 -3.93
C TYR A 52 21.34 -18.96 -4.33
N GLU A 53 21.27 -18.09 -5.33
CA GLU A 53 22.38 -17.26 -5.80
C GLU A 53 21.97 -15.80 -5.67
N THR A 54 22.95 -14.94 -5.34
CA THR A 54 22.75 -13.48 -5.36
C THR A 54 22.93 -12.97 -6.79
N THR A 55 22.08 -12.02 -7.19
CA THR A 55 22.18 -11.37 -8.50
C THR A 55 23.13 -10.17 -8.47
N GLY A 56 23.42 -9.61 -9.64
CA GLY A 56 24.16 -8.35 -9.73
C GLY A 56 23.46 -7.19 -9.01
N LEU A 57 22.12 -7.21 -8.92
CA LEU A 57 21.37 -6.21 -8.18
C LEU A 57 21.65 -6.28 -6.68
N ALA A 58 21.77 -7.48 -6.10
CA ALA A 58 22.16 -7.65 -4.70
C ALA A 58 23.54 -7.05 -4.44
N ASN A 59 24.49 -7.31 -5.33
CA ASN A 59 25.84 -6.77 -5.23
C ASN A 59 25.89 -5.24 -5.36
N TYR A 60 24.92 -4.64 -6.03
CA TYR A 60 24.78 -3.19 -6.14
C TYR A 60 24.13 -2.60 -4.89
N LEU A 61 23.09 -3.22 -4.35
CA LEU A 61 22.33 -2.70 -3.22
C LEU A 61 23.07 -2.81 -1.87
N ILE A 62 23.75 -3.95 -1.62
CA ILE A 62 24.41 -4.19 -0.33
C ILE A 62 25.45 -3.13 0.03
N PRO A 63 26.34 -2.70 -0.88
CA PRO A 63 27.35 -1.68 -0.55
C PRO A 63 26.81 -0.27 -0.34
N VAL A 64 25.54 0.00 -0.70
CA VAL A 64 24.92 1.31 -0.49
C VAL A 64 24.62 1.59 0.98
N PHE A 65 24.59 0.54 1.81
CA PHE A 65 24.37 0.68 3.25
C PHE A 65 25.71 0.99 3.96
N ASP A 66 25.93 2.25 4.31
CA ASP A 66 27.07 2.70 5.10
C ASP A 66 27.01 2.28 6.57
N THR A 67 25.87 1.78 7.01
CA THR A 67 25.61 1.43 8.40
C THR A 67 25.43 -0.09 8.57
N ASP A 68 25.94 -0.62 9.68
CA ASP A 68 25.72 -2.01 10.01
C ASP A 68 24.23 -2.25 10.27
N ILE A 69 23.61 -3.03 9.38
CA ILE A 69 22.18 -3.41 9.43
C ILE A 69 21.81 -4.06 10.78
N ASN A 70 22.77 -4.67 11.47
CA ASN A 70 22.55 -5.27 12.81
C ASN A 70 22.17 -4.23 13.89
N ASN A 71 22.40 -2.96 13.65
CA ASN A 71 22.01 -1.87 14.56
C ASN A 71 20.53 -1.51 14.48
N PHE A 72 19.81 -1.98 13.44
CA PHE A 72 18.40 -1.73 13.27
C PHE A 72 17.54 -2.86 13.89
N ASN A 73 16.58 -2.49 14.72
CA ASN A 73 15.64 -3.44 15.34
C ASN A 73 14.31 -3.53 14.58
N GLN A 74 13.97 -2.49 13.83
CA GLN A 74 12.72 -2.40 13.06
C GLN A 74 12.92 -1.56 11.81
N ALA A 75 12.05 -1.74 10.82
CA ALA A 75 12.13 -1.03 9.53
C ALA A 75 12.15 0.50 9.68
N THR A 76 11.47 1.04 10.68
CA THR A 76 11.46 2.48 10.95
C THR A 76 12.81 3.05 11.39
N ASP A 77 13.74 2.21 11.86
CA ASP A 77 15.07 2.68 12.28
C ASP A 77 15.90 3.10 11.06
N PHE A 78 15.69 2.47 9.89
CA PHE A 78 16.27 2.94 8.61
C PHE A 78 15.87 4.37 8.30
N LEU A 79 14.59 4.69 8.47
CA LEU A 79 14.07 6.02 8.15
C LEU A 79 14.65 7.09 9.09
N LYS A 80 14.84 6.78 10.37
CA LYS A 80 15.47 7.67 11.33
C LYS A 80 16.94 7.93 10.98
N TYR A 81 17.66 6.86 10.65
CA TYR A 81 19.07 6.96 10.26
C TYR A 81 19.25 7.85 9.02
N GLU A 82 18.42 7.68 8.01
CA GLU A 82 18.47 8.53 6.82
C GLU A 82 18.15 9.99 7.16
N GLU A 83 17.12 10.25 7.99
CA GLU A 83 16.76 11.60 8.42
C GLU A 83 17.89 12.30 9.20
N GLU A 84 18.63 11.57 10.03
CA GLU A 84 19.75 12.12 10.82
C GLU A 84 20.98 12.47 9.94
N ASN A 85 21.14 11.80 8.80
CA ASN A 85 22.29 11.97 7.91
C ASN A 85 22.03 12.89 6.71
N ILE A 86 20.77 13.29 6.48
CA ILE A 86 20.41 14.20 5.38
C ILE A 86 20.67 15.66 5.82
N ASN A 87 21.25 16.46 4.91
CA ASN A 87 21.38 17.88 5.09
C ASN A 87 20.00 18.53 5.31
N PHE A 88 19.88 19.42 6.28
CA PHE A 88 18.64 20.13 6.62
C PHE A 88 17.98 20.81 5.40
N GLN A 89 18.75 21.29 4.44
CA GLN A 89 18.23 21.91 3.21
C GLN A 89 17.50 20.89 2.32
N ASP A 90 17.97 19.64 2.29
CA ASP A 90 17.44 18.57 1.46
C ASP A 90 16.33 17.77 2.18
N MET A 91 16.17 17.94 3.48
CA MET A 91 15.21 17.18 4.30
C MET A 91 13.78 17.30 3.79
N ARG A 92 13.34 18.49 3.36
CA ARG A 92 11.98 18.72 2.82
C ARG A 92 11.78 17.95 1.51
N ARG A 93 12.79 18.02 0.62
CA ARG A 93 12.77 17.26 -0.64
C ARG A 93 12.66 15.77 -0.34
N TYR A 94 13.55 15.25 0.48
CA TYR A 94 13.56 13.85 0.90
C TYR A 94 12.20 13.39 1.44
N LYS A 95 11.61 14.12 2.38
CA LYS A 95 10.31 13.75 2.97
C LYS A 95 9.17 13.77 1.96
N VAL A 96 9.12 14.76 1.07
CA VAL A 96 8.11 14.82 0.00
C VAL A 96 8.25 13.64 -0.95
N TYR A 97 9.46 13.34 -1.43
CA TYR A 97 9.67 12.19 -2.32
C TYR A 97 9.37 10.87 -1.61
N ARG A 98 9.73 10.74 -0.34
CA ARG A 98 9.38 9.56 0.47
C ARG A 98 7.87 9.36 0.57
N HIS A 99 7.11 10.43 0.84
CA HIS A 99 5.65 10.34 0.84
C HIS A 99 5.10 9.93 -0.52
N LEU A 100 5.57 10.51 -1.59
CA LEU A 100 5.10 10.20 -2.94
C LEU A 100 5.44 8.76 -3.38
N LEU A 101 6.65 8.27 -3.06
CA LEU A 101 7.15 6.98 -3.55
C LEU A 101 6.72 5.78 -2.68
N TYR A 102 6.59 5.99 -1.37
CA TYR A 102 6.33 4.89 -0.42
C TYR A 102 4.91 4.85 0.13
N THR A 103 4.04 5.80 -0.25
CA THR A 103 2.62 5.74 0.07
C THR A 103 1.78 5.71 -1.20
N PRO A 104 0.70 4.91 -1.24
CA PRO A 104 -0.17 4.87 -2.42
C PRO A 104 -0.80 6.21 -2.77
N ALA A 105 -0.98 7.06 -1.75
CA ALA A 105 -1.50 8.41 -1.88
C ALA A 105 -0.99 9.25 -0.71
N ALA A 106 -0.35 10.37 -0.98
CA ALA A 106 0.08 11.35 0.02
C ALA A 106 -1.02 12.40 0.20
N HIS A 107 -1.62 12.43 1.38
CA HIS A 107 -2.64 13.41 1.72
C HIS A 107 -2.01 14.67 2.29
N LYS A 108 -2.68 15.81 2.12
CA LYS A 108 -2.23 17.08 2.69
C LYS A 108 -1.96 16.98 4.20
N THR A 109 -2.78 16.24 4.93
CA THR A 109 -2.61 16.00 6.38
C THR A 109 -1.39 15.19 6.77
N ASP A 110 -0.76 14.49 5.84
CA ASP A 110 0.45 13.71 6.07
C ASP A 110 1.73 14.57 5.89
N LEU A 111 1.58 15.78 5.38
CA LEU A 111 2.65 16.73 5.10
C LEU A 111 2.66 17.87 6.12
N THR A 112 3.84 18.32 6.51
CA THR A 112 4.00 19.57 7.22
C THR A 112 3.79 20.76 6.28
N ASN A 113 3.53 21.95 6.81
CA ASN A 113 3.38 23.16 6.00
C ASN A 113 4.60 23.43 5.09
N LEU A 114 5.81 23.09 5.56
CA LEU A 114 7.04 23.27 4.77
C LEU A 114 7.15 22.26 3.61
N GLU A 115 6.69 21.05 3.82
CA GLU A 115 6.65 20.00 2.80
C GLU A 115 5.55 20.29 1.76
N GLU A 116 4.38 20.75 2.21
CA GLU A 116 3.29 21.19 1.32
C GLU A 116 3.74 22.37 0.44
N ASP A 117 4.40 23.36 1.01
CA ASP A 117 4.93 24.52 0.29
C ASP A 117 6.02 24.10 -0.73
N TYR A 118 6.88 23.16 -0.35
CA TYR A 118 7.87 22.59 -1.25
C TYR A 118 7.20 21.85 -2.42
N LEU A 119 6.24 20.97 -2.12
CA LEU A 119 5.49 20.22 -3.15
C LEU A 119 4.81 21.16 -4.15
N LYS A 120 4.17 22.22 -3.69
CA LYS A 120 3.52 23.23 -4.53
C LYS A 120 4.50 23.98 -5.43
N LYS A 121 5.63 24.41 -4.88
CA LYS A 121 6.63 25.19 -5.63
C LYS A 121 7.40 24.34 -6.64
N MET A 122 7.67 23.09 -6.30
CA MET A 122 8.53 22.20 -7.06
C MET A 122 7.77 21.16 -7.90
N HIS A 123 6.44 21.25 -8.00
CA HIS A 123 5.61 20.23 -8.64
C HIS A 123 6.11 19.81 -10.03
N LYS A 124 6.47 20.76 -10.92
CA LYS A 124 6.98 20.46 -12.27
C LYS A 124 8.34 19.74 -12.24
N VAL A 125 9.20 20.09 -11.29
CA VAL A 125 10.49 19.43 -11.12
C VAL A 125 10.26 17.99 -10.65
N ILE A 126 9.37 17.80 -9.68
CA ILE A 126 9.01 16.49 -9.14
C ILE A 126 8.39 15.60 -10.24
N GLU A 127 7.44 16.15 -11.02
CA GLU A 127 6.83 15.44 -12.15
C GLU A 127 7.90 14.95 -13.15
N ASN A 128 8.80 15.84 -13.56
CA ASN A 128 9.86 15.50 -14.50
C ASN A 128 10.84 14.46 -13.93
N GLU A 129 11.32 14.64 -12.70
CA GLU A 129 12.27 13.72 -12.06
C GLU A 129 11.65 12.32 -11.89
N ILE A 130 10.38 12.21 -11.50
CA ILE A 130 9.68 10.93 -11.36
C ILE A 130 9.51 10.27 -12.72
N LYS A 131 9.12 11.03 -13.74
CA LYS A 131 8.98 10.52 -15.10
C LYS A 131 10.30 10.04 -15.69
N GLU A 132 11.36 10.82 -15.54
CA GLU A 132 12.68 10.51 -16.12
C GLU A 132 13.38 9.35 -15.39
N ASN A 133 13.23 9.22 -14.08
CA ASN A 133 13.97 8.23 -13.30
C ASN A 133 13.24 6.90 -13.13
N ILE A 134 11.89 6.89 -13.07
CA ILE A 134 11.12 5.67 -12.80
C ILE A 134 9.98 5.43 -13.81
N ASP A 135 9.87 6.26 -14.85
CA ASP A 135 8.84 6.16 -15.90
C ASP A 135 7.40 6.10 -15.34
N MET A 136 7.14 6.91 -14.31
CA MET A 136 5.83 7.04 -13.69
C MET A 136 5.31 8.47 -13.85
N GLU A 137 4.01 8.64 -13.68
CA GLU A 137 3.38 9.96 -13.70
C GLU A 137 2.89 10.35 -12.30
N VAL A 138 2.83 11.66 -12.04
CA VAL A 138 2.39 12.21 -10.75
C VAL A 138 1.15 13.06 -10.96
N GLU A 139 0.14 12.85 -10.14
CA GLU A 139 -1.00 13.74 -10.02
C GLU A 139 -0.89 14.51 -8.70
N ILE A 140 -0.81 15.83 -8.76
CA ILE A 140 -0.73 16.71 -7.58
C ILE A 140 -1.96 17.61 -7.57
N THR A 141 -2.80 17.42 -6.57
CA THR A 141 -3.99 18.25 -6.33
C THR A 141 -3.85 19.03 -5.02
N LYS A 142 -4.86 19.81 -4.67
CA LYS A 142 -4.86 20.59 -3.42
C LYS A 142 -4.70 19.72 -2.16
N ASN A 143 -5.37 18.58 -2.12
CA ASN A 143 -5.49 17.76 -0.91
C ASN A 143 -4.90 16.36 -1.05
N LEU A 144 -4.48 15.97 -2.27
CA LEU A 144 -4.02 14.64 -2.61
C LEU A 144 -2.91 14.70 -3.64
N SER A 145 -1.87 13.92 -3.45
CA SER A 145 -0.85 13.64 -4.47
C SER A 145 -0.62 12.14 -4.57
N LEU A 146 -0.52 11.63 -5.77
CA LEU A 146 -0.31 10.21 -6.03
C LEU A 146 0.56 9.99 -7.27
N ILE A 147 1.28 8.88 -7.27
CA ILE A 147 2.03 8.38 -8.41
C ILE A 147 1.21 7.28 -9.07
N TYR A 148 1.13 7.28 -10.38
CA TYR A 148 0.45 6.25 -11.15
C TYR A 148 1.28 5.81 -12.34
N ALA A 149 1.09 4.55 -12.74
CA ALA A 149 1.75 3.99 -13.90
C ALA A 149 1.07 4.47 -15.17
N PRO A 150 1.82 4.83 -16.22
CA PRO A 150 1.25 5.03 -17.54
C PRO A 150 0.64 3.72 -18.06
N GLU A 151 -0.27 3.84 -19.04
CA GLU A 151 -0.86 2.68 -19.70
C GLU A 151 0.24 1.75 -20.24
N ASN A 152 0.07 0.44 -20.04
CA ASN A 152 1.00 -0.62 -20.42
C ASN A 152 2.21 -0.87 -19.50
N THR A 153 2.30 -0.24 -18.35
CA THR A 153 3.35 -0.57 -17.38
C THR A 153 2.95 -1.83 -16.60
N ILE A 154 3.84 -2.85 -16.57
CA ILE A 154 3.64 -4.06 -15.79
C ILE A 154 3.96 -3.73 -14.32
N GLN A 155 2.93 -3.68 -13.49
CA GLN A 155 3.06 -3.53 -12.05
C GLN A 155 2.45 -4.72 -11.33
N LYS A 156 3.06 -5.13 -10.21
CA LYS A 156 2.55 -6.24 -9.40
C LYS A 156 1.39 -5.81 -8.51
N GLU A 157 1.45 -4.61 -7.96
CA GLU A 157 0.44 -4.07 -7.04
C GLU A 157 0.01 -2.68 -7.49
N TYR A 158 -1.22 -2.57 -7.94
CA TYR A 158 -1.84 -1.31 -8.36
C TYR A 158 -3.34 -1.32 -8.05
N PHE A 159 -3.94 -0.15 -8.02
CA PHE A 159 -5.38 0.01 -7.89
C PHE A 159 -5.90 1.00 -8.93
N PRO A 160 -7.02 0.70 -9.63
CA PRO A 160 -7.75 -0.58 -9.62
C PRO A 160 -6.99 -1.68 -10.36
N ASN A 161 -7.11 -2.92 -9.90
CA ASN A 161 -6.51 -4.09 -10.51
C ASN A 161 -7.57 -5.08 -11.02
N THR A 162 -7.16 -6.18 -11.61
CA THR A 162 -8.05 -7.21 -12.19
C THR A 162 -8.76 -8.09 -11.15
N LYS A 163 -8.45 -7.95 -9.87
CA LYS A 163 -9.11 -8.73 -8.80
C LYS A 163 -10.53 -8.21 -8.57
N LYS A 164 -11.48 -9.11 -8.41
CA LYS A 164 -12.89 -8.76 -8.16
C LYS A 164 -13.12 -7.89 -6.92
N ILE A 165 -12.26 -7.98 -5.92
CA ILE A 165 -12.33 -7.13 -4.74
C ILE A 165 -12.09 -5.65 -5.10
N SER A 166 -11.27 -5.38 -6.10
CA SER A 166 -11.02 -4.03 -6.62
C SER A 166 -12.30 -3.40 -7.19
N ASP A 167 -13.05 -4.16 -7.99
CA ASP A 167 -14.34 -3.71 -8.54
C ASP A 167 -15.33 -3.37 -7.41
N ILE A 168 -15.35 -4.20 -6.36
CA ILE A 168 -16.21 -3.99 -5.20
C ILE A 168 -15.84 -2.72 -4.45
N VAL A 169 -14.56 -2.46 -4.27
CA VAL A 169 -14.08 -1.24 -3.59
C VAL A 169 -14.43 0.00 -4.40
N LEU A 170 -14.34 -0.04 -5.74
CA LEU A 170 -14.80 1.07 -6.59
C LEU A 170 -16.30 1.38 -6.37
N LEU A 171 -17.14 0.33 -6.33
CA LEU A 171 -18.57 0.50 -6.06
C LEU A 171 -18.82 0.99 -4.64
N LEU A 172 -18.08 0.48 -3.66
CA LEU A 172 -18.18 0.89 -2.26
C LEU A 172 -17.82 2.36 -2.09
N ASN A 173 -16.77 2.83 -2.74
CA ASN A 173 -16.37 4.24 -2.71
C ASN A 173 -17.53 5.13 -3.16
N GLN A 174 -18.25 4.75 -4.22
CA GLN A 174 -19.44 5.48 -4.67
C GLN A 174 -20.56 5.47 -3.62
N GLU A 175 -20.82 4.33 -2.99
CA GLU A 175 -21.86 4.21 -1.95
C GLU A 175 -21.50 5.02 -0.68
N ILE A 176 -20.23 5.06 -0.29
CA ILE A 176 -19.76 5.89 0.83
C ILE A 176 -20.02 7.38 0.54
N ILE A 177 -19.69 7.85 -0.66
CA ILE A 177 -19.95 9.26 -1.05
C ILE A 177 -21.45 9.55 -1.11
N ASN A 178 -22.25 8.62 -1.63
CA ASN A 178 -23.70 8.76 -1.63
C ASN A 178 -24.25 8.84 -0.22
N PHE A 179 -23.78 8.00 0.69
CA PHE A 179 -24.14 8.03 2.10
C PHE A 179 -23.80 9.38 2.74
N ALA A 180 -22.62 9.92 2.50
CA ALA A 180 -22.20 11.21 3.03
C ALA A 180 -23.12 12.34 2.53
N LYS A 181 -23.47 12.35 1.23
CA LYS A 181 -24.37 13.34 0.65
C LYS A 181 -25.78 13.27 1.24
N VAL A 182 -26.35 12.06 1.35
CA VAL A 182 -27.72 11.86 1.86
C VAL A 182 -27.84 12.26 3.33
N ASN A 183 -26.77 12.02 4.13
CA ASN A 183 -26.76 12.35 5.55
C ASN A 183 -26.17 13.75 5.84
N ASN A 184 -25.88 14.55 4.81
CA ASN A 184 -25.30 15.91 4.94
C ASN A 184 -24.06 15.92 5.85
N ILE A 185 -23.16 14.91 5.68
CA ILE A 185 -21.94 14.83 6.46
C ILE A 185 -21.02 15.98 6.05
N THR A 186 -20.54 16.73 7.04
CA THR A 186 -19.62 17.85 6.82
C THR A 186 -18.23 17.35 6.44
N LEU A 187 -17.65 17.95 5.41
CA LEU A 187 -16.27 17.70 5.01
C LEU A 187 -15.33 18.56 5.85
N GLU A 188 -14.17 18.01 6.17
CA GLU A 188 -13.04 18.77 6.74
C GLU A 188 -12.37 19.64 5.64
N GLU A 189 -11.43 20.50 6.02
CA GLU A 189 -10.73 21.38 5.08
C GLU A 189 -9.94 20.64 3.98
N ASP A 190 -9.50 19.43 4.29
CA ASP A 190 -8.78 18.53 3.38
C ASP A 190 -9.71 17.64 2.56
N GLU A 191 -11.03 17.85 2.64
CA GLU A 191 -12.08 17.04 2.00
C GLU A 191 -12.24 15.63 2.59
N SER A 192 -11.58 15.31 3.69
CA SER A 192 -11.86 14.10 4.46
C SER A 192 -13.17 14.24 5.23
N PHE A 193 -13.75 13.12 5.67
CA PHE A 193 -14.92 13.09 6.52
C PHE A 193 -14.98 11.83 7.36
N LYS A 194 -15.83 11.82 8.40
CA LYS A 194 -15.92 10.73 9.36
C LYS A 194 -17.25 10.01 9.27
N ILE A 195 -17.20 8.70 9.41
CA ILE A 195 -18.38 7.83 9.49
C ILE A 195 -18.20 6.93 10.72
N SER A 196 -19.27 6.67 11.47
CA SER A 196 -19.21 5.70 12.56
C SER A 196 -18.86 4.30 12.03
N GLN A 197 -18.12 3.49 12.82
CA GLN A 197 -17.81 2.09 12.48
C GLN A 197 -19.09 1.30 12.17
N LYS A 198 -20.17 1.57 12.90
CA LYS A 198 -21.46 0.92 12.71
C LYS A 198 -22.07 1.24 11.34
N ASP A 199 -22.04 2.49 10.92
CA ASP A 199 -22.61 2.89 9.63
C ASP A 199 -21.73 2.45 8.46
N PHE A 200 -20.42 2.48 8.64
CA PHE A 200 -19.49 1.95 7.67
C PHE A 200 -19.73 0.45 7.39
N LYS A 201 -19.87 -0.37 8.43
CA LYS A 201 -20.24 -1.79 8.30
C LYS A 201 -21.59 -1.97 7.59
N LYS A 202 -22.58 -1.15 7.91
CA LYS A 202 -23.90 -1.20 7.24
C LYS A 202 -23.82 -0.87 5.74
N ILE A 203 -22.98 0.10 5.34
CA ILE A 203 -22.78 0.44 3.93
C ILE A 203 -22.24 -0.77 3.18
N ILE A 204 -21.21 -1.43 3.72
CA ILE A 204 -20.62 -2.64 3.14
C ILE A 204 -21.62 -3.79 3.05
N GLU A 205 -22.41 -4.00 4.10
CA GLU A 205 -23.45 -5.04 4.12
C GLU A 205 -24.54 -4.77 3.07
N ARG A 206 -25.03 -3.54 2.97
CA ARG A 206 -26.02 -3.11 1.97
C ARG A 206 -25.48 -3.27 0.54
N LEU A 207 -24.22 -2.89 0.30
CA LEU A 207 -23.60 -3.09 -1.00
C LEU A 207 -23.60 -4.57 -1.38
N ARG A 208 -23.20 -5.46 -0.45
CA ARG A 208 -23.21 -6.90 -0.68
C ARG A 208 -24.60 -7.45 -1.00
N GLN A 209 -25.63 -6.94 -0.33
CA GLN A 209 -27.02 -7.39 -0.53
C GLN A 209 -27.60 -6.86 -1.85
N ASN A 210 -27.35 -5.59 -2.18
CA ASN A 210 -27.98 -4.90 -3.32
C ASN A 210 -27.27 -5.13 -4.65
N LYS A 211 -26.03 -5.61 -4.63
CA LYS A 211 -25.19 -5.78 -5.82
C LYS A 211 -24.69 -7.21 -6.02
N LYS A 212 -25.44 -8.19 -5.50
CA LYS A 212 -25.08 -9.62 -5.57
C LYS A 212 -24.77 -10.10 -6.99
N GLU A 213 -25.48 -9.59 -7.98
CA GLU A 213 -25.33 -9.95 -9.39
C GLU A 213 -23.97 -9.57 -9.98
N TYR A 214 -23.25 -8.63 -9.36
CA TYR A 214 -21.91 -8.19 -9.80
C TYR A 214 -20.79 -8.97 -9.10
N PHE A 215 -21.11 -9.79 -8.10
CA PHE A 215 -20.11 -10.47 -7.29
C PHE A 215 -19.91 -11.90 -7.75
N SER A 216 -18.66 -12.36 -7.75
CA SER A 216 -18.35 -13.75 -8.03
C SER A 216 -18.85 -14.68 -6.92
N LYS A 217 -19.14 -15.94 -7.26
CA LYS A 217 -19.59 -16.94 -6.29
C LYS A 217 -18.62 -17.06 -5.12
N ASN A 218 -17.31 -17.07 -5.36
CA ASN A 218 -16.30 -17.16 -4.32
C ASN A 218 -16.39 -16.03 -3.28
N ILE A 219 -16.74 -14.81 -3.71
CA ILE A 219 -16.95 -13.68 -2.79
C ILE A 219 -18.26 -13.80 -2.03
N LEU A 220 -19.32 -14.28 -2.69
CA LEU A 220 -20.61 -14.47 -2.04
C LEU A 220 -20.59 -15.60 -0.98
N ASP A 221 -19.74 -16.61 -1.19
CA ASP A 221 -19.57 -17.73 -0.25
C ASP A 221 -18.73 -17.36 0.99
N LEU A 222 -18.05 -16.22 1.01
CA LEU A 222 -17.32 -15.75 2.19
C LEU A 222 -18.30 -15.43 3.34
N SER A 223 -17.88 -15.69 4.58
CA SER A 223 -18.56 -15.10 5.73
C SER A 223 -18.49 -13.57 5.65
N PHE A 224 -19.46 -12.87 6.29
CA PHE A 224 -19.43 -11.40 6.27
C PHE A 224 -18.14 -10.84 6.86
N GLU A 225 -17.61 -11.44 7.91
CA GLU A 225 -16.39 -10.98 8.56
C GLU A 225 -15.16 -11.10 7.63
N LYS A 226 -15.00 -12.23 6.93
CA LYS A 226 -13.93 -12.39 5.95
C LYS A 226 -14.05 -11.40 4.79
N TYR A 227 -15.28 -11.24 4.26
CA TYR A 227 -15.56 -10.26 3.21
C TYR A 227 -15.23 -8.83 3.65
N TYR A 228 -15.63 -8.46 4.87
CA TYR A 228 -15.32 -7.16 5.45
C TYR A 228 -13.82 -6.93 5.60
N GLN A 229 -13.08 -7.91 6.10
CA GLN A 229 -11.63 -7.82 6.27
C GLN A 229 -10.89 -7.69 4.93
N GLU A 230 -11.31 -8.40 3.89
CA GLU A 230 -10.71 -8.25 2.55
C GLU A 230 -10.91 -6.83 2.00
N ILE A 231 -12.11 -6.26 2.14
CA ILE A 231 -12.38 -4.88 1.74
C ILE A 231 -11.54 -3.91 2.56
N LEU A 232 -11.54 -4.07 3.89
CA LEU A 232 -10.82 -3.20 4.80
C LEU A 232 -9.32 -3.16 4.48
N ASN A 233 -8.72 -4.33 4.23
CA ASN A 233 -7.31 -4.43 3.83
C ASN A 233 -7.01 -3.63 2.55
N VAL A 234 -7.88 -3.69 1.54
CA VAL A 234 -7.67 -2.90 0.31
C VAL A 234 -7.80 -1.41 0.59
N LEU A 235 -8.81 -1.01 1.35
CA LEU A 235 -9.04 0.41 1.66
C LEU A 235 -7.89 1.02 2.47
N LEU A 236 -7.34 0.28 3.45
CA LEU A 236 -6.20 0.72 4.25
C LEU A 236 -4.90 0.74 3.42
N ASN A 237 -4.63 -0.33 2.66
CA ASN A 237 -3.41 -0.46 1.86
C ASN A 237 -3.29 0.62 0.78
N PHE A 238 -4.41 1.10 0.24
CA PHE A 238 -4.42 2.15 -0.78
C PHE A 238 -4.80 3.54 -0.24
N ASN A 239 -4.73 3.75 1.07
CA ASN A 239 -5.01 5.03 1.71
C ASN A 239 -6.36 5.65 1.32
N PHE A 240 -7.42 4.84 1.24
CA PHE A 240 -8.79 5.33 1.10
C PHE A 240 -9.39 5.75 2.43
N ILE A 241 -8.94 5.10 3.50
CA ILE A 241 -9.44 5.32 4.86
C ILE A 241 -8.31 5.27 5.89
N LYS A 242 -8.56 5.89 7.04
CA LYS A 242 -7.91 5.60 8.32
C LYS A 242 -8.99 5.16 9.29
N GLU A 243 -8.69 4.23 10.19
CA GLU A 243 -9.66 3.79 11.18
C GLU A 243 -9.14 3.96 12.60
N ASN A 244 -10.07 4.21 13.50
CA ASN A 244 -9.89 4.11 14.94
C ASN A 244 -11.04 3.28 15.54
N ILE A 245 -11.09 3.16 16.87
CA ILE A 245 -12.07 2.29 17.57
C ILE A 245 -13.53 2.70 17.28
N GLU A 246 -13.82 3.98 17.12
CA GLU A 246 -15.18 4.51 17.03
C GLU A 246 -15.58 4.90 15.60
N GLU A 247 -14.62 5.39 14.82
CA GLU A 247 -14.88 6.05 13.54
C GLU A 247 -13.95 5.55 12.44
N VAL A 248 -14.43 5.62 11.21
CA VAL A 248 -13.66 5.49 9.99
C VAL A 248 -13.52 6.87 9.35
N ILE A 249 -12.29 7.32 9.15
CA ILE A 249 -11.97 8.57 8.47
C ILE A 249 -11.84 8.23 6.97
N ILE A 250 -12.70 8.80 6.18
CA ILE A 250 -12.69 8.66 4.72
C ILE A 250 -11.76 9.74 4.15
N LEU A 251 -10.78 9.32 3.35
CA LEU A 251 -9.72 10.18 2.84
C LEU A 251 -10.01 10.65 1.41
N PRO A 252 -9.42 11.78 0.96
CA PRO A 252 -9.64 12.34 -0.38
C PRO A 252 -9.37 11.38 -1.55
N THR A 253 -8.54 10.36 -1.37
CA THR A 253 -8.30 9.31 -2.39
C THR A 253 -9.60 8.69 -2.91
N ILE A 254 -10.65 8.62 -2.09
CA ILE A 254 -11.94 8.02 -2.47
C ILE A 254 -12.56 8.70 -3.70
N TYR A 255 -12.39 10.02 -3.84
CA TYR A 255 -13.00 10.78 -4.95
C TYR A 255 -12.35 10.48 -6.29
N ARG A 256 -11.11 9.97 -6.28
CA ARG A 256 -10.37 9.62 -7.49
C ARG A 256 -10.79 8.28 -8.10
N PHE A 257 -11.31 7.37 -7.27
CA PHE A 257 -11.58 5.98 -7.63
C PHE A 257 -13.05 5.62 -7.35
N LEU A 258 -13.93 5.97 -8.28
CA LEU A 258 -15.38 5.75 -8.19
C LEU A 258 -15.83 4.74 -9.23
N GLY A 259 -16.66 3.78 -8.79
CA GLY A 259 -17.25 2.77 -9.66
C GLY A 259 -18.71 3.07 -10.00
N LYS A 260 -19.09 2.75 -11.24
CA LYS A 260 -20.49 2.74 -11.68
C LYS A 260 -20.83 1.39 -12.28
N THR A 261 -22.03 0.87 -11.96
CA THR A 261 -22.52 -0.32 -12.66
C THR A 261 -22.98 0.07 -14.05
N ALA A 262 -22.44 -0.56 -15.08
CA ALA A 262 -22.99 -0.44 -16.42
C ALA A 262 -24.37 -1.13 -16.46
N LYS A 263 -25.41 -0.43 -16.92
CA LYS A 263 -26.66 -1.10 -17.27
C LYS A 263 -26.35 -1.94 -18.52
N ILE A 264 -26.38 -3.25 -18.39
CA ILE A 264 -26.41 -4.13 -19.56
C ILE A 264 -27.72 -3.76 -20.29
N LYS A 265 -27.61 -3.15 -21.46
CA LYS A 265 -28.76 -3.01 -22.35
C LYS A 265 -29.06 -4.43 -22.83
N GLU A 266 -30.20 -4.97 -22.40
CA GLU A 266 -30.82 -6.15 -23.01
C GLU A 266 -31.13 -5.90 -24.47
#